data_d7d1f4559f4efa65bdce8ddbd0c31fae
#
_entry.id   d7d1f4559f4efa65bdce8ddbd0c31fae
#
_cell.length_a   1.000
_cell.length_b   1.000
_cell.length_c   1.000
_cell.angle_alpha   90.00
_cell.angle_beta   90.00
_cell.angle_gamma   90.00
#
_symmetry.space_group_name_H-M   'P 1'
#
loop_
_entity.id
_entity.type
_entity.pdbx_description
1 polymer ?
#
loop_
_entity_poly.entity_id
_entity_poly.type
_entity_poly.pdbx_seq_one_letter_code
_entity_poly.pdbx_strand_id
1 'polypeptide(L)'
;MNSSEAIPQRDRHLVIVSVGSNIDPETNLRKARHILDNEVELLGEATVIQTEPDGYQQQPDFLNGAYLLGTTLDYEDFNQYLKQVEKRLGRVKGPIKSGPRCIDLDI
;
A
#
# COMPACT_ATOMS: atom_id res chain seq x y z
N MET A 1 20.63 -22.63 -4.00
CA MET A 1 20.27 -21.99 -2.74
C MET A 1 19.61 -22.99 -1.82
N ASN A 2 19.93 -22.94 -0.63
CA ASN A 2 19.28 -23.79 0.33
C ASN A 2 18.27 -23.00 1.16
N SER A 3 17.55 -23.71 1.99
CA SER A 3 16.50 -23.13 2.80
C SER A 3 17.00 -22.11 3.82
N SER A 4 18.32 -22.05 4.08
CA SER A 4 18.85 -21.09 5.04
C SER A 4 18.66 -19.63 4.58
N GLU A 5 18.45 -19.43 3.30
CA GLU A 5 18.23 -18.11 2.75
C GLU A 5 16.74 -17.77 2.69
N ALA A 6 15.88 -18.72 2.97
CA ALA A 6 14.46 -18.47 3.02
C ALA A 6 14.08 -17.92 4.40
N ILE A 7 13.08 -17.05 4.42
CA ILE A 7 12.54 -16.52 5.66
C ILE A 7 11.81 -17.64 6.39
N PRO A 8 12.17 -17.97 7.63
CA PRO A 8 11.44 -18.98 8.39
C PRO A 8 9.98 -18.57 8.57
N GLN A 9 9.08 -19.53 8.40
CA GLN A 9 7.65 -19.28 8.49
C GLN A 9 7.25 -18.66 9.85
N ARG A 10 7.88 -19.14 10.94
CA ARG A 10 7.55 -18.65 12.28
C ARG A 10 7.95 -17.21 12.53
N ASP A 11 8.88 -16.67 11.72
CA ASP A 11 9.35 -15.29 11.87
C ASP A 11 8.57 -14.34 10.95
N ARG A 12 7.65 -14.87 10.18
CA ARG A 12 6.88 -14.09 9.22
C ARG A 12 5.56 -13.66 9.84
N HIS A 13 5.24 -12.39 9.68
CA HIS A 13 3.93 -11.85 10.03
C HIS A 13 3.08 -11.72 8.77
N LEU A 14 1.79 -11.93 8.92
CA LEU A 14 0.83 -11.66 7.86
C LEU A 14 0.17 -10.33 8.15
N VAL A 15 0.14 -9.47 7.14
CA VAL A 15 -0.35 -8.10 7.28
C VAL A 15 -1.33 -7.81 6.17
N ILE A 16 -2.46 -7.20 6.51
CA ILE A 16 -3.39 -6.68 5.51
C ILE A 16 -3.13 -5.20 5.38
N VAL A 17 -2.86 -4.76 4.15
CA VAL A 17 -2.59 -3.36 3.83
C VAL A 17 -3.70 -2.88 2.90
N SER A 18 -4.42 -1.83 3.29
CA SER A 18 -5.33 -1.16 2.38
C SER A 18 -4.56 -0.20 1.50
N VAL A 19 -5.00 -0.08 0.25
CA VAL A 19 -4.38 0.80 -0.73
C VAL A 19 -5.45 1.66 -1.37
N GLY A 20 -5.17 2.95 -1.53
CA GLY A 20 -6.12 3.85 -2.16
C GLY A 20 -5.42 4.93 -2.97
N SER A 21 -6.09 5.44 -3.99
CA SER A 21 -5.59 6.52 -4.82
C SER A 21 -6.75 7.19 -5.54
N ASN A 22 -6.67 8.53 -5.69
CA ASN A 22 -7.60 9.27 -6.54
C ASN A 22 -6.89 10.28 -7.43
N ILE A 23 -5.57 10.17 -7.56
CA ILE A 23 -4.78 10.89 -8.55
C ILE A 23 -4.15 9.84 -9.43
N ASP A 24 -4.53 9.79 -10.71
CA ASP A 24 -4.05 8.79 -11.67
C ASP A 24 -4.10 7.38 -11.06
N PRO A 25 -5.27 6.97 -10.52
CA PRO A 25 -5.32 5.84 -9.59
C PRO A 25 -4.94 4.51 -10.22
N GLU A 26 -5.32 4.25 -11.47
CA GLU A 26 -4.97 2.98 -12.11
C GLU A 26 -3.46 2.81 -12.21
N THR A 27 -2.76 3.87 -12.61
CA THR A 27 -1.31 3.86 -12.73
C THR A 27 -0.66 3.72 -11.37
N ASN A 28 -1.12 4.49 -10.38
CA ASN A 28 -0.51 4.50 -9.05
C ASN A 28 -0.74 3.19 -8.30
N LEU A 29 -1.93 2.59 -8.42
CA LEU A 29 -2.18 1.29 -7.84
C LEU A 29 -1.31 0.21 -8.48
N ARG A 30 -1.15 0.25 -9.80
CA ARG A 30 -0.29 -0.71 -10.49
C ARG A 30 1.16 -0.58 -10.07
N LYS A 31 1.66 0.65 -9.91
CA LYS A 31 3.03 0.88 -9.45
C LYS A 31 3.22 0.39 -8.01
N ALA A 32 2.28 0.66 -7.13
CA ALA A 32 2.35 0.20 -5.75
C ALA A 32 2.37 -1.32 -5.69
N ARG A 33 1.48 -1.98 -6.45
CA ARG A 33 1.44 -3.44 -6.51
C ARG A 33 2.76 -4.02 -7.00
N HIS A 34 3.34 -3.41 -8.02
CA HIS A 34 4.62 -3.86 -8.57
C HIS A 34 5.75 -3.78 -7.54
N ILE A 35 5.81 -2.69 -6.81
CA ILE A 35 6.81 -2.52 -5.74
C ILE A 35 6.61 -3.59 -4.66
N LEU A 36 5.39 -3.75 -4.19
CA LEU A 36 5.11 -4.71 -3.12
C LEU A 36 5.35 -6.14 -3.56
N ASP A 37 5.02 -6.47 -4.81
CA ASP A 37 5.24 -7.81 -5.35
C ASP A 37 6.74 -8.14 -5.46
N ASN A 38 7.57 -7.13 -5.69
CA ASN A 38 9.02 -7.32 -5.84
C ASN A 38 9.79 -7.21 -4.53
N GLU A 39 9.33 -6.41 -3.59
CA GLU A 39 10.08 -6.09 -2.37
C GLU A 39 9.53 -6.77 -1.13
N VAL A 40 8.27 -7.19 -1.17
CA VAL A 40 7.60 -7.84 -0.06
C VAL A 40 6.96 -9.12 -0.60
N GLU A 41 6.53 -9.99 0.28
CA GLU A 41 5.84 -11.21 -0.14
C GLU A 41 4.35 -10.88 -0.34
N LEU A 42 3.91 -10.83 -1.60
CA LEU A 42 2.49 -10.59 -1.93
C LEU A 42 1.77 -11.94 -1.98
N LEU A 43 0.87 -12.17 -1.03
CA LEU A 43 0.18 -13.44 -0.86
C LEU A 43 -1.25 -13.44 -1.39
N GLY A 44 -1.87 -12.27 -1.47
CA GLY A 44 -3.22 -12.16 -1.97
C GLY A 44 -3.62 -10.72 -2.19
N GLU A 45 -4.69 -10.51 -2.93
CA GLU A 45 -5.21 -9.17 -3.20
C GLU A 45 -6.72 -9.23 -3.36
N ALA A 46 -7.37 -8.16 -2.90
CA ALA A 46 -8.81 -8.01 -3.03
C ALA A 46 -9.14 -7.25 -4.32
N THR A 47 -10.34 -7.45 -4.81
CA THR A 47 -10.85 -6.69 -5.95
C THR A 47 -10.86 -5.21 -5.64
N VAL A 48 -10.37 -4.39 -6.58
CA VAL A 48 -10.38 -2.94 -6.44
C VAL A 48 -11.82 -2.43 -6.60
N ILE A 49 -12.21 -1.53 -5.70
CA ILE A 49 -13.52 -0.90 -5.73
C ILE A 49 -13.38 0.61 -5.78
N GLN A 50 -14.38 1.28 -6.33
CA GLN A 50 -14.45 2.73 -6.36
C GLN A 50 -15.28 3.23 -5.18
N THR A 51 -14.79 4.24 -4.48
CA THR A 51 -15.48 4.82 -3.32
C THR A 51 -15.50 6.34 -3.42
N GLU A 52 -16.55 6.94 -2.87
CA GLU A 52 -16.63 8.38 -2.77
C GLU A 52 -15.63 8.89 -1.73
N PRO A 53 -15.11 10.14 -1.92
CA PRO A 53 -14.20 10.72 -0.93
C PRO A 53 -14.89 10.92 0.40
N ASP A 54 -14.14 10.64 1.48
CA ASP A 54 -14.57 10.91 2.84
C ASP A 54 -13.90 12.21 3.27
N GLY A 55 -14.66 13.10 3.96
CA GLY A 55 -14.16 14.39 4.36
C GLY A 55 -14.26 15.41 3.23
N TYR A 56 -13.16 15.79 2.57
CA TYR A 56 -13.16 16.76 1.49
C TYR A 56 -13.82 16.17 0.24
N GLN A 57 -15.02 16.65 -0.08
CA GLN A 57 -15.85 16.07 -1.16
C GLN A 57 -15.51 16.58 -2.55
N GLN A 58 -14.78 17.69 -2.68
CA GLN A 58 -14.47 18.29 -3.97
C GLN A 58 -13.19 17.68 -4.55
N GLN A 59 -13.20 16.38 -4.74
CA GLN A 59 -12.09 15.63 -5.33
C GLN A 59 -12.64 14.38 -6.02
N PRO A 60 -11.87 13.78 -6.95
CA PRO A 60 -12.31 12.54 -7.59
C PRO A 60 -12.49 11.40 -6.59
N ASP A 61 -13.32 10.44 -6.97
CA ASP A 61 -13.49 9.21 -6.20
C ASP A 61 -12.16 8.46 -6.12
N PHE A 62 -12.03 7.67 -5.06
CA PHE A 62 -10.88 6.80 -4.87
C PHE A 62 -11.10 5.45 -5.53
N LEU A 63 -10.01 4.85 -6.00
CA LEU A 63 -9.95 3.40 -6.20
C LEU A 63 -9.26 2.82 -4.97
N ASN A 64 -9.88 1.80 -4.39
CA ASN A 64 -9.39 1.17 -3.17
C ASN A 64 -9.24 -0.32 -3.36
N GLY A 65 -8.19 -0.88 -2.78
CA GLY A 65 -7.94 -2.30 -2.75
C GLY A 65 -7.31 -2.72 -1.44
N ALA A 66 -6.90 -3.96 -1.37
CA ALA A 66 -6.20 -4.48 -0.20
C ALA A 66 -5.26 -5.58 -0.63
N TYR A 67 -4.17 -5.72 0.09
CA TYR A 67 -3.18 -6.76 -0.14
C TYR A 67 -2.95 -7.54 1.14
N LEU A 68 -2.76 -8.85 0.99
CA LEU A 68 -2.24 -9.69 2.06
C LEU A 68 -0.75 -9.86 1.81
N LEU A 69 0.05 -9.40 2.76
CA LEU A 69 1.51 -9.39 2.63
C LEU A 69 2.15 -10.20 3.75
N GLY A 70 3.30 -10.80 3.46
CA GLY A 70 4.15 -11.42 4.45
C GLY A 70 5.40 -10.59 4.66
N THR A 71 5.79 -10.40 5.91
CA THR A 71 6.99 -9.62 6.26
C THR A 71 7.57 -10.11 7.57
N THR A 72 8.88 -9.90 7.75
CA THR A 72 9.55 -10.15 9.03
C THR A 72 9.66 -8.88 9.87
N LEU A 73 9.27 -7.73 9.30
CA LEU A 73 9.32 -6.45 10.02
C LEU A 73 8.19 -6.37 11.04
N ASP A 74 8.44 -5.69 12.16
CA ASP A 74 7.38 -5.39 13.10
C ASP A 74 6.46 -4.30 12.53
N TYR A 75 5.40 -3.97 13.28
CA TYR A 75 4.41 -3.00 12.81
C TYR A 75 5.03 -1.65 12.49
N GLU A 76 5.86 -1.12 13.38
CA GLU A 76 6.43 0.22 13.18
C GLU A 76 7.35 0.26 11.97
N ASP A 77 8.22 -0.72 11.84
CA ASP A 77 9.16 -0.78 10.73
C ASP A 77 8.43 -0.99 9.41
N PHE A 78 7.42 -1.85 9.40
CA PHE A 78 6.65 -2.08 8.19
C PHE A 78 5.85 -0.85 7.80
N ASN A 79 5.26 -0.16 8.78
CA ASN A 79 4.55 1.08 8.52
C ASN A 79 5.48 2.15 7.93
N GLN A 80 6.70 2.28 8.46
CA GLN A 80 7.70 3.20 7.89
C GLN A 80 8.06 2.82 6.47
N TYR A 81 8.20 1.52 6.19
CA TYR A 81 8.44 1.04 4.84
C TYR A 81 7.30 1.47 3.89
N LEU A 82 6.06 1.30 4.31
CA LEU A 82 4.92 1.71 3.48
C LEU A 82 4.92 3.21 3.21
N LYS A 83 5.26 4.02 4.21
CA LYS A 83 5.36 5.48 4.02
C LYS A 83 6.49 5.84 3.06
N GLN A 84 7.57 5.09 3.07
CA GLN A 84 8.65 5.27 2.11
C GLN A 84 8.19 4.91 0.69
N VAL A 85 7.42 3.85 0.54
CA VAL A 85 6.85 3.49 -0.77
C VAL A 85 5.94 4.61 -1.28
N GLU A 86 5.12 5.20 -0.41
CA GLU A 86 4.29 6.33 -0.78
C GLU A 86 5.13 7.49 -1.33
N LYS A 87 6.23 7.82 -0.65
CA LYS A 87 7.13 8.88 -1.11
C LYS A 87 7.77 8.56 -2.46
N ARG A 88 8.17 7.31 -2.65
CA ARG A 88 8.76 6.85 -3.92
C ARG A 88 7.77 7.00 -5.08
N LEU A 89 6.48 6.90 -4.79
CA LEU A 89 5.42 7.06 -5.78
C LEU A 89 4.97 8.52 -5.94
N GLY A 90 5.63 9.44 -5.24
CA GLY A 90 5.40 10.86 -5.43
C GLY A 90 4.41 11.50 -4.48
N ARG A 91 4.00 10.79 -3.42
CA ARG A 91 3.07 11.38 -2.45
C ARG A 91 3.73 12.50 -1.68
N VAL A 92 3.07 13.66 -1.63
CA VAL A 92 3.48 14.81 -0.83
C VAL A 92 2.30 15.26 0.03
N LYS A 93 2.60 15.87 1.19
CA LYS A 93 1.55 16.43 2.01
C LYS A 93 0.95 17.65 1.33
N GLY A 94 -0.37 17.62 1.12
CA GLY A 94 -1.09 18.79 0.64
C GLY A 94 -1.61 19.63 1.80
N PRO A 95 -2.21 20.79 1.48
CA PRO A 95 -2.78 21.68 2.49
C PRO A 95 -4.05 21.14 3.13
N ILE A 96 -4.72 20.19 2.49
CA ILE A 96 -5.95 19.57 2.99
C ILE A 96 -5.63 18.13 3.42
N LYS A 97 -5.84 17.83 4.69
CA LYS A 97 -5.48 16.53 5.26
C LYS A 97 -6.17 15.36 4.56
N SER A 98 -7.45 15.51 4.23
CA SER A 98 -8.22 14.47 3.54
C SER A 98 -8.35 14.74 2.05
N GLY A 99 -7.45 15.55 1.49
CA GLY A 99 -7.46 15.92 0.07
C GLY A 99 -6.93 14.82 -0.84
N PRO A 100 -6.75 15.16 -2.12
CA PRO A 100 -6.31 14.17 -3.12
C PRO A 100 -4.97 13.54 -2.78
N ARG A 101 -4.82 12.26 -3.12
CA ARG A 101 -3.60 11.48 -2.87
C ARG A 101 -3.27 10.59 -4.04
N CYS A 102 -2.01 10.62 -4.45
CA CYS A 102 -1.55 9.68 -5.49
C CYS A 102 -1.56 8.25 -4.97
N ILE A 103 -1.25 8.02 -3.69
CA ILE A 103 -1.26 6.70 -3.09
C ILE A 103 -1.38 6.80 -1.57
N ASP A 104 -2.12 5.88 -0.99
CA ASP A 104 -2.29 5.76 0.46
C ASP A 104 -2.16 4.28 0.80
N LEU A 105 -1.24 3.94 1.69
CA LEU A 105 -0.96 2.57 2.10
C LEU A 105 -1.06 2.50 3.62
N ASP A 106 -2.04 1.75 4.13
CA ASP A 106 -2.32 1.64 5.57
C ASP A 106 -2.50 0.19 6.00
N ILE A 107 -1.88 -0.10 7.13
CA ILE A 107 -2.06 -1.38 7.80
C ILE A 107 -3.42 -1.42 8.49
#